data_73dbd346770873b90a4ac0863b16b87a
#
_entry.id   73dbd346770873b90a4ac0863b16b87a
#
_cell.length_a   1.000
_cell.length_b   1.000
_cell.length_c   1.000
_cell.angle_alpha   90.00
_cell.angle_beta   90.00
_cell.angle_gamma   90.00
#
_symmetry.space_group_name_H-M   'P 1'
#
loop_
_entity.id
_entity.type
_entity.pdbx_description
1 polymer ?
#
loop_
_entity_poly.entity_id
_entity_poly.type
_entity_poly.pdbx_seq_one_letter_code
_entity_poly.pdbx_strand_id
1 'polypeptide(L)'
;MSLLPEPFTALVIGSSGTIGSHFVKLLESHPSCSKVIGIHRNSPYAIDYHRPETIEVSASSLAELGPFQLIINTIGVLHSEKWMPEKKLDDLNHTQLSEMLNTNTIGPALTIKYFSKLLDPKHGVMATLSAKVGSIEDNRLGGWYSYRASKAALNMLIKTASIEWARTKPNTALIAMHPGTVNSRLSK
;
A
#
# COMPACT_ATOMS: atom_id res chain seq x y z
N MET A 1 -5.73 -23.90 -7.72
CA MET A 1 -4.37 -23.86 -7.14
C MET A 1 -4.31 -22.60 -6.29
N SER A 2 -4.12 -22.70 -4.98
CA SER A 2 -4.00 -21.54 -4.10
C SER A 2 -2.72 -20.79 -4.42
N LEU A 3 -2.77 -19.44 -4.49
CA LEU A 3 -1.59 -18.57 -4.69
C LEU A 3 -0.69 -18.54 -3.46
N LEU A 4 -1.24 -18.82 -2.28
CA LEU A 4 -0.51 -18.86 -1.03
C LEU A 4 -0.41 -20.31 -0.51
N PRO A 5 0.67 -20.67 0.17
CA PRO A 5 0.79 -21.97 0.83
C PRO A 5 -0.19 -22.09 2.00
N GLU A 6 -0.36 -23.30 2.50
CA GLU A 6 -1.16 -23.54 3.70
C GLU A 6 -0.27 -24.29 4.73
N PRO A 7 -0.07 -23.74 5.92
CA PRO A 7 -0.51 -22.40 6.39
C PRO A 7 0.34 -21.25 5.85
N PHE A 8 -0.19 -20.00 5.94
CA PHE A 8 0.54 -18.77 5.61
C PHE A 8 0.49 -17.74 6.74
N THR A 9 1.43 -16.80 6.73
CA THR A 9 1.46 -15.63 7.60
C THR A 9 1.28 -14.34 6.81
N ALA A 10 0.60 -13.36 7.39
CA ALA A 10 0.27 -12.10 6.74
C ALA A 10 0.69 -10.88 7.55
N LEU A 11 1.04 -9.80 6.84
CA LEU A 11 1.31 -8.49 7.39
C LEU A 11 0.38 -7.46 6.73
N VAL A 12 -0.34 -6.69 7.53
CA VAL A 12 -1.22 -5.61 7.05
C VAL A 12 -0.68 -4.27 7.51
N ILE A 13 -0.24 -3.45 6.57
CA ILE A 13 0.30 -2.11 6.79
C ILE A 13 -0.85 -1.11 6.62
N GLY A 14 -1.07 -0.23 7.61
CA GLY A 14 -2.24 0.64 7.68
C GLY A 14 -3.46 -0.03 8.32
N SER A 15 -3.23 -0.99 9.22
CA SER A 15 -4.25 -1.83 9.86
C SER A 15 -5.30 -1.08 10.68
N SER A 16 -5.04 0.17 11.08
CA SER A 16 -6.03 1.02 11.77
C SER A 16 -7.01 1.74 10.84
N GLY A 17 -6.74 1.76 9.54
CA GLY A 17 -7.63 2.33 8.53
C GLY A 17 -8.82 1.42 8.20
N THR A 18 -9.87 1.97 7.55
CA THR A 18 -11.09 1.21 7.21
C THR A 18 -10.77 -0.07 6.42
N ILE A 19 -9.99 0.04 5.34
CA ILE A 19 -9.66 -1.13 4.51
C ILE A 19 -8.71 -2.07 5.26
N GLY A 20 -7.67 -1.53 5.90
CA GLY A 20 -6.69 -2.33 6.62
C GLY A 20 -7.30 -3.15 7.75
N SER A 21 -8.21 -2.57 8.53
CA SER A 21 -8.89 -3.29 9.61
C SER A 21 -9.81 -4.42 9.12
N HIS A 22 -10.41 -4.25 7.94
CA HIS A 22 -11.20 -5.32 7.31
C HIS A 22 -10.30 -6.46 6.81
N PHE A 23 -9.12 -6.15 6.25
CA PHE A 23 -8.15 -7.19 5.90
C PHE A 23 -7.66 -7.95 7.13
N VAL A 24 -7.35 -7.27 8.22
CA VAL A 24 -6.95 -7.96 9.47
C VAL A 24 -8.03 -8.94 9.90
N LYS A 25 -9.30 -8.49 10.04
CA LYS A 25 -10.42 -9.35 10.45
C LYS A 25 -10.64 -10.54 9.50
N LEU A 26 -10.55 -10.30 8.18
CA LEU A 26 -10.68 -11.36 7.18
C LEU A 26 -9.59 -12.41 7.34
N LEU A 27 -8.34 -11.96 7.52
CA LEU A 27 -7.19 -12.86 7.67
C LEU A 27 -7.21 -13.61 9.01
N GLU A 28 -7.64 -12.97 10.11
CA GLU A 28 -7.84 -13.63 11.41
C GLU A 28 -8.87 -14.75 11.35
N SER A 29 -9.90 -14.62 10.51
CA SER A 29 -10.92 -15.64 10.31
C SER A 29 -10.59 -16.66 9.22
N HIS A 30 -9.50 -16.47 8.46
CA HIS A 30 -9.15 -17.36 7.35
C HIS A 30 -8.49 -18.64 7.86
N PRO A 31 -9.02 -19.84 7.54
CA PRO A 31 -8.55 -21.10 8.12
C PRO A 31 -7.08 -21.42 7.84
N SER A 32 -6.56 -20.98 6.69
CA SER A 32 -5.16 -21.19 6.30
C SER A 32 -4.22 -20.06 6.76
N CYS A 33 -4.71 -18.97 7.36
CA CYS A 33 -3.87 -17.92 7.90
C CYS A 33 -3.50 -18.25 9.35
N SER A 34 -2.25 -18.64 9.57
CA SER A 34 -1.77 -19.01 10.91
C SER A 34 -1.50 -17.81 11.80
N LYS A 35 -1.18 -16.67 11.20
CA LYS A 35 -0.87 -15.43 11.93
C LYS A 35 -1.06 -14.23 11.03
N VAL A 36 -1.69 -13.18 11.56
CA VAL A 36 -1.72 -11.84 10.95
C VAL A 36 -1.14 -10.81 11.89
N ILE A 37 -0.29 -9.94 11.36
CA ILE A 37 0.28 -8.80 12.07
C ILE A 37 -0.25 -7.52 11.42
N GLY A 38 -0.89 -6.65 12.21
CA GLY A 38 -1.34 -5.34 11.76
C GLY A 38 -0.42 -4.24 12.28
N ILE A 39 0.10 -3.39 11.39
CA ILE A 39 0.93 -2.25 11.77
C ILE A 39 0.35 -0.92 11.31
N HIS A 40 0.56 0.11 12.12
CA HIS A 40 0.13 1.49 11.88
C HIS A 40 0.96 2.47 12.73
N ARG A 41 0.67 3.77 12.68
CA ARG A 41 1.47 4.80 13.37
C ARG A 41 1.63 4.61 14.89
N ASN A 42 0.66 3.99 15.54
CA ASN A 42 0.62 3.80 17.00
C ASN A 42 0.75 2.31 17.40
N SER A 43 1.19 1.44 16.49
CA SER A 43 1.48 0.03 16.80
C SER A 43 2.91 -0.12 17.34
N PRO A 44 3.25 -1.24 17.98
CA PRO A 44 4.62 -1.52 18.44
C PRO A 44 5.67 -1.42 17.32
N TYR A 45 5.30 -1.77 16.10
CA TYR A 45 6.10 -1.64 14.88
C TYR A 45 5.60 -0.43 14.08
N ALA A 46 5.74 0.78 14.66
CA ALA A 46 5.15 1.99 14.11
C ALA A 46 5.71 2.32 12.70
N ILE A 47 4.80 2.69 11.79
CA ILE A 47 5.13 3.16 10.45
C ILE A 47 4.40 4.46 10.16
N ASP A 48 5.15 5.50 9.78
CA ASP A 48 4.63 6.83 9.49
C ASP A 48 5.32 7.41 8.24
N TYR A 49 4.58 7.65 7.19
CA TYR A 49 5.10 8.17 5.92
C TYR A 49 5.57 9.63 5.99
N HIS A 50 5.19 10.38 7.04
CA HIS A 50 5.76 11.70 7.33
C HIS A 50 7.12 11.62 8.07
N ARG A 51 7.50 10.43 8.51
CA ARG A 51 8.78 10.11 9.14
C ARG A 51 9.38 8.87 8.46
N PRO A 52 9.99 9.05 7.26
CA PRO A 52 10.39 7.94 6.39
C PRO A 52 11.38 6.96 7.03
N GLU A 53 12.16 7.40 8.02
CA GLU A 53 13.05 6.54 8.81
C GLU A 53 12.28 5.42 9.54
N THR A 54 11.02 5.66 9.91
CA THR A 54 10.19 4.66 10.59
C THR A 54 9.88 3.46 9.70
N ILE A 55 9.92 3.62 8.38
CA ILE A 55 9.63 2.55 7.42
C ILE A 55 10.71 1.47 7.49
N GLU A 56 11.99 1.89 7.49
CA GLU A 56 13.13 0.98 7.60
C GLU A 56 13.20 0.33 8.99
N VAL A 57 13.03 1.13 10.05
CA VAL A 57 13.03 0.64 11.44
C VAL A 57 11.92 -0.39 11.65
N SER A 58 10.71 -0.10 11.19
CA SER A 58 9.58 -1.03 11.29
C SER A 58 9.86 -2.36 10.55
N ALA A 59 10.38 -2.28 9.33
CA ALA A 59 10.75 -3.48 8.58
C ALA A 59 11.82 -4.30 9.30
N SER A 60 12.88 -3.66 9.80
CA SER A 60 13.97 -4.34 10.52
C SER A 60 13.47 -5.02 11.78
N SER A 61 12.59 -4.37 12.54
CA SER A 61 12.00 -4.91 13.77
C SER A 61 11.06 -6.10 13.54
N LEU A 62 10.54 -6.26 12.32
CA LEU A 62 9.67 -7.37 11.93
C LEU A 62 10.42 -8.54 11.30
N ALA A 63 11.74 -8.43 11.12
CA ALA A 63 12.52 -9.45 10.40
C ALA A 63 12.42 -10.85 11.02
N GLU A 64 12.46 -10.94 12.34
CA GLU A 64 12.37 -12.23 13.06
C GLU A 64 10.96 -12.82 13.09
N LEU A 65 9.93 -12.04 12.71
CA LEU A 65 8.54 -12.49 12.67
C LEU A 65 8.13 -13.02 11.29
N GLY A 66 8.97 -12.84 10.28
CA GLY A 66 8.80 -13.38 8.93
C GLY A 66 9.38 -14.79 8.75
N PRO A 67 9.45 -15.30 7.52
CA PRO A 67 8.99 -14.62 6.32
C PRO A 67 7.46 -14.55 6.21
N PHE A 68 6.96 -13.51 5.55
CA PHE A 68 5.52 -13.34 5.29
C PHE A 68 5.18 -13.80 3.87
N GLN A 69 4.13 -14.60 3.73
CA GLN A 69 3.61 -14.99 2.41
C GLN A 69 2.70 -13.92 1.83
N LEU A 70 2.11 -13.07 2.68
CA LEU A 70 1.25 -11.98 2.24
C LEU A 70 1.58 -10.68 2.97
N ILE A 71 1.92 -9.63 2.23
CA ILE A 71 2.07 -8.27 2.75
C ILE A 71 1.08 -7.37 2.02
N ILE A 72 0.18 -6.70 2.75
CA ILE A 72 -0.81 -5.79 2.18
C ILE A 72 -0.56 -4.38 2.72
N ASN A 73 -0.26 -3.44 1.83
CA ASN A 73 -0.14 -2.04 2.17
C ASN A 73 -1.43 -1.29 1.81
N THR A 74 -2.13 -0.80 2.84
CA THR A 74 -3.41 -0.12 2.71
C THR A 74 -3.34 1.38 3.01
N ILE A 75 -2.12 1.92 3.24
CA ILE A 75 -1.96 3.36 3.52
C ILE A 75 -2.20 4.17 2.24
N GLY A 76 -3.04 5.18 2.36
CA GLY A 76 -3.31 6.15 1.30
C GLY A 76 -4.24 7.25 1.76
N VAL A 77 -4.25 8.37 1.04
CA VAL A 77 -5.06 9.55 1.33
C VAL A 77 -5.65 10.09 0.03
N LEU A 78 -6.88 10.61 0.09
CA LEU A 78 -7.56 11.33 -1.01
C LEU A 78 -7.83 12.78 -0.62
N HIS A 79 -8.21 13.02 0.63
CA HIS A 79 -8.51 14.33 1.19
C HIS A 79 -8.12 14.38 2.67
N SER A 80 -8.10 15.56 3.24
CA SER A 80 -7.88 15.78 4.66
C SER A 80 -8.85 16.86 5.16
N GLU A 81 -8.78 17.21 6.43
CA GLU A 81 -9.53 18.33 6.99
C GLU A 81 -9.10 19.68 6.38
N LYS A 82 -7.88 19.77 5.84
CA LYS A 82 -7.29 20.99 5.32
C LYS A 82 -7.57 21.22 3.84
N TRP A 83 -7.84 20.16 3.09
CA TRP A 83 -8.04 20.25 1.63
C TRP A 83 -8.89 19.10 1.08
N MET A 84 -9.65 19.43 0.06
CA MET A 84 -10.45 18.50 -0.74
C MET A 84 -9.76 18.24 -2.09
N PRO A 85 -10.10 17.14 -2.80
CA PRO A 85 -9.56 16.89 -4.14
C PRO A 85 -9.87 18.06 -5.10
N GLU A 86 -8.88 18.45 -5.88
CA GLU A 86 -8.97 19.56 -6.81
C GLU A 86 -10.01 19.30 -7.90
N LYS A 87 -10.85 20.27 -8.21
CA LYS A 87 -11.86 20.20 -9.27
C LYS A 87 -11.40 20.88 -10.56
N LYS A 88 -10.54 21.90 -10.46
CA LYS A 88 -9.98 22.66 -11.57
C LYS A 88 -8.50 22.93 -11.37
N LEU A 89 -7.81 23.35 -12.42
CA LEU A 89 -6.36 23.60 -12.40
C LEU A 89 -5.95 24.66 -11.36
N ASP A 90 -6.77 25.70 -11.20
CA ASP A 90 -6.51 26.78 -10.24
C ASP A 90 -6.52 26.31 -8.77
N ASP A 91 -7.11 25.16 -8.47
CA ASP A 91 -7.11 24.59 -7.12
C ASP A 91 -5.77 23.91 -6.79
N LEU A 92 -4.93 23.65 -7.81
CA LEU A 92 -3.66 22.97 -7.63
C LEU A 92 -2.69 23.81 -6.81
N ASN A 93 -2.15 23.22 -5.76
CA ASN A 93 -1.16 23.89 -4.91
C ASN A 93 -0.04 22.94 -4.49
N HIS A 94 1.12 23.52 -4.21
CA HIS A 94 2.33 22.78 -3.87
C HIS A 94 2.15 21.89 -2.63
N THR A 95 1.53 22.42 -1.58
CA THR A 95 1.41 21.69 -0.30
C THR A 95 0.58 20.44 -0.47
N GLN A 96 -0.60 20.51 -1.06
CA GLN A 96 -1.49 19.36 -1.29
C GLN A 96 -0.83 18.34 -2.22
N LEU A 97 -0.22 18.79 -3.32
CA LEU A 97 0.48 17.89 -4.26
C LEU A 97 1.63 17.16 -3.57
N SER A 98 2.45 17.86 -2.78
CA SER A 98 3.57 17.25 -2.04
C SER A 98 3.10 16.23 -1.01
N GLU A 99 2.09 16.56 -0.21
CA GLU A 99 1.49 15.65 0.77
C GLU A 99 0.91 14.38 0.10
N MET A 100 0.23 14.57 -1.03
CA MET A 100 -0.37 13.49 -1.79
C MET A 100 0.70 12.55 -2.36
N LEU A 101 1.77 13.10 -2.95
CA LEU A 101 2.89 12.33 -3.46
C LEU A 101 3.64 11.62 -2.31
N ASN A 102 3.85 12.30 -1.19
CA ASN A 102 4.51 11.70 -0.03
C ASN A 102 3.74 10.45 0.45
N THR A 103 2.43 10.60 0.69
CA THR A 103 1.62 9.53 1.28
C THR A 103 1.26 8.42 0.29
N ASN A 104 0.94 8.76 -0.97
CA ASN A 104 0.43 7.78 -1.94
C ASN A 104 1.50 7.20 -2.86
N THR A 105 2.72 7.79 -2.90
CA THR A 105 3.77 7.38 -3.84
C THR A 105 5.08 7.06 -3.12
N ILE A 106 5.67 8.05 -2.43
CA ILE A 106 7.00 7.91 -1.82
C ILE A 106 6.96 6.89 -0.67
N GLY A 107 6.02 7.04 0.26
CA GLY A 107 5.86 6.11 1.38
C GLY A 107 5.67 4.66 0.93
N PRO A 108 4.70 4.36 0.02
CA PRO A 108 4.55 3.03 -0.56
C PRO A 108 5.78 2.52 -1.29
N ALA A 109 6.51 3.35 -2.04
CA ALA A 109 7.73 2.95 -2.72
C ALA A 109 8.84 2.52 -1.74
N LEU A 110 9.03 3.31 -0.67
CA LEU A 110 9.96 2.95 0.41
C LEU A 110 9.49 1.69 1.16
N THR A 111 8.18 1.53 1.35
CA THR A 111 7.61 0.31 1.92
C THR A 111 7.95 -0.91 1.05
N ILE A 112 7.78 -0.84 -0.26
CA ILE A 112 8.19 -1.91 -1.18
C ILE A 112 9.69 -2.20 -1.03
N LYS A 113 10.54 -1.17 -1.00
CA LYS A 113 12.00 -1.31 -0.85
C LYS A 113 12.38 -2.11 0.40
N TYR A 114 11.85 -1.76 1.56
CA TYR A 114 12.28 -2.35 2.82
C TYR A 114 11.52 -3.65 3.15
N PHE A 115 10.20 -3.68 2.97
CA PHE A 115 9.37 -4.83 3.34
C PHE A 115 9.45 -5.99 2.36
N SER A 116 9.90 -5.77 1.12
CA SER A 116 10.15 -6.87 0.16
C SER A 116 11.19 -7.88 0.63
N LYS A 117 12.02 -7.50 1.60
CA LYS A 117 13.02 -8.38 2.22
C LYS A 117 12.40 -9.35 3.23
N LEU A 118 11.18 -9.07 3.68
CA LEU A 118 10.42 -9.87 4.64
C LEU A 118 9.50 -10.88 3.96
N LEU A 119 9.38 -10.82 2.62
CA LEU A 119 8.57 -11.76 1.88
C LEU A 119 9.20 -13.15 1.85
N ASP A 120 8.34 -14.16 1.91
CA ASP A 120 8.72 -15.53 1.60
C ASP A 120 9.28 -15.60 0.17
N PRO A 121 10.51 -16.10 -0.04
CA PRO A 121 11.14 -16.11 -1.35
C PRO A 121 10.50 -17.08 -2.34
N LYS A 122 9.68 -18.03 -1.88
CA LYS A 122 9.05 -19.06 -2.70
C LYS A 122 7.59 -18.77 -3.04
N HIS A 123 6.88 -18.06 -2.15
CA HIS A 123 5.43 -17.87 -2.25
C HIS A 123 4.98 -16.47 -1.80
N GLY A 124 5.87 -15.47 -1.85
CA GLY A 124 5.57 -14.13 -1.34
C GLY A 124 4.69 -13.30 -2.29
N VAL A 125 3.65 -12.69 -1.75
CA VAL A 125 2.80 -11.72 -2.45
C VAL A 125 2.81 -10.41 -1.68
N MET A 126 3.16 -9.32 -2.35
CA MET A 126 3.02 -7.96 -1.82
C MET A 126 2.01 -7.18 -2.63
N ALA A 127 0.92 -6.77 -1.99
CA ALA A 127 -0.13 -5.96 -2.59
C ALA A 127 -0.11 -4.54 -2.01
N THR A 128 -0.22 -3.53 -2.87
CA THR A 128 -0.30 -2.13 -2.46
C THR A 128 -1.58 -1.52 -3.04
N LEU A 129 -2.36 -0.83 -2.19
CA LEU A 129 -3.58 -0.17 -2.63
C LEU A 129 -3.26 1.00 -3.55
N SER A 130 -3.73 0.87 -4.79
CA SER A 130 -3.77 1.92 -5.78
C SER A 130 -5.23 2.33 -6.08
N ALA A 131 -5.47 2.97 -7.20
CA ALA A 131 -6.80 3.40 -7.62
C ALA A 131 -6.93 3.39 -9.15
N LYS A 132 -8.14 3.09 -9.65
CA LYS A 132 -8.45 3.15 -11.07
C LYS A 132 -8.12 4.52 -11.69
N VAL A 133 -8.33 5.60 -10.93
CA VAL A 133 -8.02 6.98 -11.36
C VAL A 133 -6.52 7.26 -11.59
N GLY A 134 -5.63 6.36 -11.21
CA GLY A 134 -4.21 6.39 -11.57
C GLY A 134 -3.92 5.93 -13.01
N SER A 135 -4.93 5.46 -13.76
CA SER A 135 -4.79 5.19 -15.19
C SER A 135 -4.84 6.50 -15.98
N ILE A 136 -3.83 6.72 -16.83
CA ILE A 136 -3.77 7.88 -17.71
C ILE A 136 -4.82 7.75 -18.81
N GLU A 137 -4.94 6.57 -19.43
CA GLU A 137 -5.85 6.32 -20.54
C GLU A 137 -7.32 6.34 -20.13
N ASP A 138 -7.64 5.92 -18.90
CA ASP A 138 -9.02 5.88 -18.38
C ASP A 138 -9.49 7.23 -17.80
N ASN A 139 -8.64 8.27 -17.87
CA ASN A 139 -9.00 9.60 -17.38
C ASN A 139 -9.91 10.34 -18.36
N ARG A 140 -11.23 10.24 -18.14
CA ARG A 140 -12.27 10.92 -18.93
C ARG A 140 -12.92 12.09 -18.20
N LEU A 141 -12.88 12.09 -16.87
CA LEU A 141 -13.60 13.05 -16.03
C LEU A 141 -12.75 14.25 -15.60
N GLY A 142 -11.42 14.14 -15.64
CA GLY A 142 -10.51 15.16 -15.10
C GLY A 142 -10.63 15.32 -13.58
N GLY A 143 -10.19 16.48 -13.06
CA GLY A 143 -10.15 16.76 -11.63
C GLY A 143 -9.21 15.85 -10.84
N TRP A 144 -9.12 16.07 -9.52
CA TRP A 144 -8.32 15.27 -8.59
C TRP A 144 -6.85 15.17 -9.00
N TYR A 145 -6.28 16.30 -9.43
CA TYR A 145 -4.96 16.33 -10.05
C TYR A 145 -3.88 15.65 -9.22
N SER A 146 -3.75 16.05 -7.96
CA SER A 146 -2.74 15.48 -7.06
C SER A 146 -2.96 14.00 -6.81
N TYR A 147 -4.21 13.57 -6.61
CA TYR A 147 -4.53 12.18 -6.35
C TYR A 147 -4.26 11.30 -7.57
N ARG A 148 -4.73 11.71 -8.76
CA ARG A 148 -4.46 10.98 -10.02
C ARG A 148 -2.96 10.89 -10.27
N ALA A 149 -2.23 12.01 -10.18
CA ALA A 149 -0.79 12.04 -10.37
C ALA A 149 -0.07 11.10 -9.39
N SER A 150 -0.44 11.11 -8.11
CA SER A 150 0.18 10.26 -7.10
C SER A 150 -0.07 8.76 -7.36
N LYS A 151 -1.28 8.38 -7.78
CA LYS A 151 -1.60 6.98 -8.07
C LYS A 151 -1.03 6.51 -9.41
N ALA A 152 -0.91 7.38 -10.41
CA ALA A 152 -0.19 7.09 -11.66
C ALA A 152 1.31 6.85 -11.39
N ALA A 153 1.94 7.70 -10.58
CA ALA A 153 3.33 7.54 -10.17
C ALA A 153 3.55 6.25 -9.38
N LEU A 154 2.65 5.92 -8.44
CA LEU A 154 2.68 4.65 -7.71
C LEU A 154 2.58 3.45 -8.65
N ASN A 155 1.64 3.46 -9.59
CA ASN A 155 1.48 2.38 -10.58
C ASN A 155 2.76 2.19 -11.41
N MET A 156 3.42 3.26 -11.83
CA MET A 156 4.69 3.20 -12.55
C MET A 156 5.79 2.58 -11.68
N LEU A 157 5.93 3.00 -10.43
CA LEU A 157 6.92 2.44 -9.50
C LEU A 157 6.69 0.95 -9.26
N ILE A 158 5.44 0.52 -9.02
CA ILE A 158 5.08 -0.89 -8.85
C ILE A 158 5.40 -1.68 -10.13
N LYS A 159 5.05 -1.16 -11.30
CA LYS A 159 5.36 -1.80 -12.59
C LYS A 159 6.86 -1.96 -12.78
N THR A 160 7.64 -0.91 -12.53
CA THR A 160 9.10 -0.94 -12.64
C THR A 160 9.70 -1.97 -11.69
N ALA A 161 9.29 -1.95 -10.42
CA ALA A 161 9.75 -2.92 -9.43
C ALA A 161 9.33 -4.36 -9.78
N SER A 162 8.13 -4.57 -10.33
CA SER A 162 7.68 -5.91 -10.75
C SER A 162 8.52 -6.50 -11.89
N ILE A 163 9.03 -5.67 -12.80
CA ILE A 163 9.96 -6.09 -13.87
C ILE A 163 11.31 -6.50 -13.25
N GLU A 164 11.81 -5.76 -12.27
CA GLU A 164 13.00 -6.13 -11.52
C GLU A 164 12.79 -7.46 -10.77
N TRP A 165 11.66 -7.61 -10.07
CA TRP A 165 11.34 -8.82 -9.33
C TRP A 165 11.20 -10.06 -10.20
N ALA A 166 10.72 -9.93 -11.43
CA ALA A 166 10.66 -11.05 -12.36
C ALA A 166 12.04 -11.71 -12.60
N ARG A 167 13.12 -10.95 -12.41
CA ARG A 167 14.50 -11.43 -12.53
C ARG A 167 15.15 -11.82 -11.20
N THR A 168 14.84 -11.05 -10.13
CA THR A 168 15.52 -11.17 -8.83
C THR A 168 14.73 -11.98 -7.80
N LYS A 169 13.42 -12.07 -7.96
CA LYS A 169 12.47 -12.73 -7.04
C LYS A 169 11.36 -13.46 -7.83
N PRO A 170 11.70 -14.43 -8.72
CA PRO A 170 10.77 -14.99 -9.72
C PRO A 170 9.54 -15.68 -9.13
N ASN A 171 9.62 -16.12 -7.87
CA ASN A 171 8.52 -16.80 -7.18
C ASN A 171 7.68 -15.87 -6.29
N THR A 172 7.85 -14.56 -6.44
CA THR A 172 7.10 -13.56 -5.68
C THR A 172 6.28 -12.67 -6.61
N ALA A 173 5.17 -12.13 -6.12
CA ALA A 173 4.34 -11.20 -6.87
C ALA A 173 4.26 -9.82 -6.19
N LEU A 174 4.40 -8.76 -6.98
CA LEU A 174 4.13 -7.38 -6.57
C LEU A 174 2.92 -6.85 -7.32
N ILE A 175 1.88 -6.44 -6.60
CA ILE A 175 0.56 -6.14 -7.17
C ILE A 175 0.10 -4.73 -6.77
N ALA A 176 -0.33 -3.94 -7.75
CA ALA A 176 -1.17 -2.76 -7.52
C ALA A 176 -2.63 -3.21 -7.45
N MET A 177 -3.30 -2.97 -6.33
CA MET A 177 -4.67 -3.42 -6.10
C MET A 177 -5.64 -2.23 -6.05
N HIS A 178 -6.74 -2.31 -6.80
CA HIS A 178 -7.84 -1.36 -6.71
C HIS A 178 -9.03 -2.02 -6.01
N PRO A 179 -9.44 -1.54 -4.81
CA PRO A 179 -10.48 -2.20 -4.02
C PRO A 179 -11.92 -1.89 -4.50
N GLY A 180 -12.09 -1.12 -5.58
CA GLY A 180 -13.39 -0.53 -5.92
C GLY A 180 -13.72 0.68 -5.04
N THR A 181 -14.97 1.15 -5.10
CA THR A 181 -15.46 2.20 -4.20
C THR A 181 -15.85 1.56 -2.88
N VAL A 182 -15.08 1.83 -1.84
CA VAL A 182 -15.35 1.33 -0.48
C VAL A 182 -16.00 2.44 0.32
N ASN A 183 -17.08 2.14 1.03
CA ASN A 183 -17.68 3.11 1.97
C ASN A 183 -16.72 3.34 3.15
N SER A 184 -15.92 4.39 3.05
CA SER A 184 -14.86 4.75 3.99
C SER A 184 -14.84 6.26 4.21
N ARG A 185 -13.99 6.73 5.15
CA ARG A 185 -13.77 8.18 5.31
C ARG A 185 -13.21 8.85 4.04
N LEU A 186 -12.57 8.08 3.15
CA LEU A 186 -12.02 8.59 1.88
C LEU A 186 -13.08 8.73 0.77
N SER A 187 -14.26 8.15 0.92
CA SER A 187 -15.33 8.16 -0.08
C SER A 187 -16.55 9.01 0.31
N LYS A 188 -16.47 9.70 1.45
CA LYS A 188 -17.53 10.62 1.95
C LYS A 188 -17.21 12.08 1.57
#